data_2c9e6a94df98fbe46095cc0d5ca77551
#
_entry.id   2c9e6a94df98fbe46095cc0d5ca77551
#
_cell.length_a   1.000
_cell.length_b   1.000
_cell.length_c   1.000
_cell.angle_alpha   90.00
_cell.angle_beta   90.00
_cell.angle_gamma   90.00
#
_symmetry.space_group_name_H-M   'P 1'
#
loop_
_entity.id
_entity.type
_entity.pdbx_description
1 polymer ?
#
loop_
_entity_poly.entity_id
_entity_poly.type
_entity_poly.pdbx_seq_one_letter_code
_entity_poly.pdbx_strand_id
1 'polypeptide(L)'
;MKRTARFSASVFAMLAYALGFAMGISAKAETVSTTLYLTPANENPPIALNAIGGFQVTVAVTRDGTGAITNGTVRFLGNVSFPGSVIITGFHIHEGVAGVNAGVVINTGLSAGSPLTLATGVGILDYTVPVSDGALLTRLLKNPPGFYVNLHTSVNPGGAIRGQLVRFEERQVQTVTMTTAAEIPPVTNGLSGTGVGTITAIPTRDDKGVVTGGTTTFSMQYDLPAGSILTGLHIHEGAADIAGPVVINTGLSAGNNVPLPTGKGSANFVVAITPTSLGPFQRMLANPAGFYVNAHTSVNPGGIIRAQLSALNSTPPIIQQSDTYFLDTTNADAPIKLLATGVDLASVAIVNGQVIIPTPDITSGVQTIIIPAALRANAGVIFVQARNSAGLMSTPIQIVVAPAASVNTVAATTVDAAKFGSLIAPNSIAAAFGTKLASTTVSATTTVLPFSLDGTTVYVNGIPARLFFVAESQVNYLFPEGTPAGTAQIVIAAKDGTVSRGVVTVSASAPGIFTRTANGLGAPAAVASVDGQVFNIAMSNADGTPVAIDAGNFVALFGTGFRYGSTAMTMSIGGTAVTPLGFAAQSEFAGLDQANVQIPQSLAGRGDVDLTLTIDGK
;
A
#
# COMPACT_ATOMS: atom_id res chain seq x y z
N MET A 1 -0.23 -59.82 21.21
CA MET A 1 0.35 -58.73 22.02
C MET A 1 -0.11 -57.43 21.40
N LYS A 2 -1.01 -56.71 22.07
CA LYS A 2 -1.52 -55.42 21.61
C LYS A 2 -0.47 -54.35 21.90
N ARG A 3 0.14 -53.77 20.88
CA ARG A 3 0.94 -52.54 21.00
C ARG A 3 0.05 -51.35 20.65
N THR A 4 -0.32 -50.59 21.66
CA THR A 4 -0.96 -49.27 21.53
C THR A 4 0.08 -48.25 21.07
N ALA A 5 -0.05 -47.75 19.87
CA ALA A 5 0.71 -46.61 19.39
C ALA A 5 0.24 -45.35 20.12
N ARG A 6 1.12 -44.71 20.87
CA ARG A 6 0.92 -43.35 21.41
C ARG A 6 1.21 -42.35 20.30
N PHE A 7 0.19 -41.83 19.69
CA PHE A 7 0.31 -40.63 18.86
C PHE A 7 0.67 -39.44 19.76
N SER A 8 1.72 -38.75 19.40
CA SER A 8 2.17 -37.55 20.07
C SER A 8 1.08 -36.46 19.98
N ALA A 9 0.66 -35.97 21.14
CA ALA A 9 -0.41 -34.97 21.34
C ALA A 9 -0.10 -33.58 20.80
N SER A 10 0.93 -33.41 19.97
CA SER A 10 1.42 -32.09 19.51
C SER A 10 0.67 -31.51 18.34
N VAL A 11 -0.12 -32.27 17.58
CA VAL A 11 -0.91 -31.79 16.46
C VAL A 11 -2.35 -31.42 16.87
N PHE A 12 -2.85 -32.03 17.97
CA PHE A 12 -4.17 -31.68 18.51
C PHE A 12 -4.16 -30.53 19.53
N ALA A 13 -3.00 -30.12 20.03
CA ALA A 13 -2.87 -29.02 20.98
C ALA A 13 -2.99 -27.62 20.32
N MET A 14 -2.82 -27.50 19.00
CA MET A 14 -3.04 -26.22 18.30
C MET A 14 -4.49 -25.92 17.92
N LEU A 15 -5.39 -26.91 17.96
CA LEU A 15 -6.82 -26.68 17.68
C LEU A 15 -7.66 -26.48 18.96
N ALA A 16 -7.11 -26.76 20.14
CA ALA A 16 -7.80 -26.61 21.43
C ALA A 16 -7.52 -25.28 22.15
N TYR A 17 -6.65 -24.42 21.61
CA TYR A 17 -6.33 -23.11 22.19
C TYR A 17 -7.25 -21.97 21.68
N ALA A 18 -8.25 -22.29 20.87
CA ALA A 18 -9.18 -21.30 20.29
C ALA A 18 -10.52 -21.14 21.05
N LEU A 19 -10.71 -21.77 22.20
CA LEU A 19 -11.95 -21.69 22.97
C LEU A 19 -11.68 -21.55 24.49
N GLY A 20 -10.80 -20.64 24.85
CA GLY A 20 -10.70 -20.12 26.21
C GLY A 20 -11.21 -18.70 26.24
N PHE A 21 -12.50 -18.51 26.50
CA PHE A 21 -13.06 -17.20 26.84
C PHE A 21 -12.47 -16.76 28.20
N ALA A 22 -11.29 -16.15 28.16
CA ALA A 22 -10.89 -15.19 29.18
C ALA A 22 -11.30 -13.82 28.64
N MET A 23 -12.23 -13.14 29.31
CA MET A 23 -12.42 -11.69 29.15
C MET A 23 -11.13 -10.99 29.61
N GLY A 24 -10.09 -11.05 28.79
CA GLY A 24 -8.95 -10.19 28.82
C GLY A 24 -9.27 -8.98 27.96
N ILE A 25 -9.16 -7.79 28.51
CA ILE A 25 -9.23 -6.52 27.79
C ILE A 25 -8.30 -6.67 26.59
N SER A 26 -8.89 -6.70 25.39
CA SER A 26 -8.16 -6.89 24.13
C SER A 26 -7.14 -5.77 23.99
N ALA A 27 -5.85 -6.08 24.04
CA ALA A 27 -4.79 -5.14 23.70
C ALA A 27 -5.06 -4.62 22.30
N LYS A 28 -5.42 -3.34 22.17
CA LYS A 28 -5.74 -2.71 20.89
C LYS A 28 -4.44 -2.51 20.14
N ALA A 29 -4.20 -3.30 19.10
CA ALA A 29 -3.10 -3.06 18.19
C ALA A 29 -3.41 -1.79 17.39
N GLU A 30 -2.54 -0.80 17.49
CA GLU A 30 -2.61 0.43 16.72
C GLU A 30 -1.49 0.41 15.70
N THR A 31 -1.81 0.64 14.43
CA THR A 31 -0.83 0.73 13.35
C THR A 31 -1.00 2.07 12.65
N VAL A 32 0.09 2.83 12.58
CA VAL A 32 0.16 4.09 11.85
C VAL A 32 1.30 4.04 10.84
N SER A 33 1.11 4.66 9.69
CA SER A 33 2.14 4.74 8.66
C SER A 33 2.33 6.17 8.20
N THR A 34 3.56 6.52 7.85
CA THR A 34 3.90 7.77 7.20
C THR A 34 4.80 7.48 6.00
N THR A 35 4.72 8.29 4.96
CA THR A 35 5.63 8.24 3.82
C THR A 35 6.55 9.45 3.86
N LEU A 36 7.82 9.23 3.63
CA LEU A 36 8.82 10.28 3.58
C LEU A 36 9.81 10.04 2.45
N TYR A 37 10.46 11.13 2.03
CA TYR A 37 11.51 11.10 1.03
C TYR A 37 12.84 11.49 1.67
N LEU A 38 13.85 10.67 1.40
CA LEU A 38 15.23 10.90 1.84
C LEU A 38 16.01 11.51 0.68
N THR A 39 16.64 12.65 0.93
CA THR A 39 17.47 13.34 -0.07
C THR A 39 18.79 13.79 0.54
N PRO A 40 19.85 13.94 -0.29
CA PRO A 40 21.15 14.45 0.18
C PRO A 40 21.09 15.91 0.65
N ALA A 41 20.13 16.68 0.13
CA ALA A 41 19.92 18.07 0.54
C ALA A 41 19.42 18.22 1.99
N ASN A 42 18.82 17.16 2.55
CA ASN A 42 18.35 17.13 3.93
C ASN A 42 19.45 16.68 4.92
N GLU A 43 20.61 16.24 4.44
CA GLU A 43 21.75 15.93 5.31
C GLU A 43 22.26 17.19 6.01
N ASN A 44 22.96 17.00 7.12
CA ASN A 44 23.56 18.10 7.85
C ASN A 44 25.05 17.80 8.14
N PRO A 45 25.99 18.45 7.43
CA PRO A 45 25.74 19.39 6.32
C PRO A 45 25.17 18.72 5.06
N PRO A 46 24.45 19.46 4.20
CA PRO A 46 23.99 18.96 2.90
C PRO A 46 25.14 18.47 2.04
N ILE A 47 24.92 17.40 1.27
CA ILE A 47 25.94 16.82 0.37
C ILE A 47 25.50 16.89 -1.09
N ALA A 48 26.47 17.06 -1.99
CA ALA A 48 26.24 17.09 -3.43
C ALA A 48 26.25 15.65 -3.98
N LEU A 49 25.10 15.01 -3.94
CA LEU A 49 24.88 13.65 -4.43
C LEU A 49 23.54 13.61 -5.16
N ASN A 50 23.46 12.94 -6.32
CA ASN A 50 22.20 12.71 -7.00
C ASN A 50 21.61 11.37 -6.54
N ALA A 51 20.94 11.37 -5.40
CA ALA A 51 20.31 10.18 -4.84
C ALA A 51 18.97 10.54 -4.21
N ILE A 52 18.08 9.57 -4.13
CA ILE A 52 16.79 9.70 -3.48
C ILE A 52 16.37 8.36 -2.86
N GLY A 53 15.65 8.40 -1.75
CA GLY A 53 14.92 7.27 -1.18
C GLY A 53 13.47 7.65 -0.91
N GLY A 54 12.54 6.75 -1.19
CA GLY A 54 11.15 6.90 -0.83
C GLY A 54 10.74 5.75 0.08
N PHE A 55 10.25 6.04 1.30
CA PHE A 55 9.94 5.04 2.29
C PHE A 55 8.57 5.25 2.91
N GLN A 56 7.84 4.14 3.09
CA GLN A 56 6.77 4.04 4.06
C GLN A 56 7.38 3.54 5.37
N VAL A 57 7.23 4.32 6.43
CA VAL A 57 7.55 3.91 7.79
C VAL A 57 6.25 3.56 8.50
N THR A 58 6.11 2.31 8.90
CA THR A 58 4.93 1.79 9.61
C THR A 58 5.30 1.47 11.04
N VAL A 59 4.58 2.06 12.00
CA VAL A 59 4.73 1.81 13.42
C VAL A 59 3.51 1.03 13.91
N ALA A 60 3.72 -0.20 14.37
CA ALA A 60 2.69 -1.00 15.02
C ALA A 60 3.02 -1.10 16.51
N VAL A 61 2.07 -0.74 17.37
CA VAL A 61 2.28 -0.73 18.83
C VAL A 61 1.32 -1.64 19.56
N THR A 62 1.79 -2.17 20.68
CA THR A 62 0.98 -2.90 21.65
C THR A 62 0.77 -2.00 22.87
N ARG A 63 -0.48 -1.92 23.33
CA ARG A 63 -0.83 -1.14 24.54
C ARG A 63 -1.27 -2.08 25.65
N ASP A 64 -0.94 -1.72 26.88
CA ASP A 64 -1.46 -2.38 28.08
C ASP A 64 -2.91 -1.97 28.40
N GLY A 65 -3.47 -2.53 29.45
CA GLY A 65 -4.84 -2.25 29.90
C GLY A 65 -5.08 -0.79 30.35
N THR A 66 -4.04 0.01 30.54
CA THR A 66 -4.12 1.45 30.85
C THR A 66 -4.02 2.32 29.58
N GLY A 67 -3.76 1.70 28.42
CA GLY A 67 -3.53 2.38 27.14
C GLY A 67 -2.08 2.81 26.92
N ALA A 68 -1.16 2.52 27.84
CA ALA A 68 0.25 2.84 27.65
C ALA A 68 0.91 1.90 26.64
N ILE A 69 1.78 2.44 25.78
CA ILE A 69 2.55 1.66 24.83
C ILE A 69 3.64 0.89 25.57
N THR A 70 3.66 -0.42 25.41
CA THR A 70 4.65 -1.32 26.05
C THR A 70 5.77 -1.73 25.11
N ASN A 71 5.45 -1.98 23.85
CA ASN A 71 6.37 -2.38 22.80
C ASN A 71 5.72 -2.20 21.42
N GLY A 72 6.46 -2.51 20.37
CA GLY A 72 5.94 -2.48 19.00
C GLY A 72 6.97 -2.87 17.98
N THR A 73 6.67 -2.60 16.72
CA THR A 73 7.58 -2.75 15.59
C THR A 73 7.61 -1.50 14.75
N VAL A 74 8.76 -1.22 14.14
CA VAL A 74 8.90 -0.19 13.11
C VAL A 74 9.37 -0.86 11.84
N ARG A 75 8.56 -0.79 10.78
CA ARG A 75 8.88 -1.31 9.46
C ARG A 75 9.23 -0.17 8.53
N PHE A 76 10.31 -0.36 7.80
CA PHE A 76 10.77 0.51 6.71
C PHE A 76 10.56 -0.25 5.40
N LEU A 77 9.66 0.18 4.57
CA LEU A 77 9.44 -0.39 3.25
C LEU A 77 9.58 0.72 2.20
N GLY A 78 10.52 0.58 1.29
CA GLY A 78 10.71 1.57 0.25
C GLY A 78 11.85 1.23 -0.68
N ASN A 79 12.17 2.14 -1.57
CA ASN A 79 13.31 1.98 -2.46
C ASN A 79 14.25 3.17 -2.40
N VAL A 80 15.44 2.95 -2.92
CA VAL A 80 16.48 3.95 -3.11
C VAL A 80 16.98 3.96 -4.54
N SER A 81 17.42 5.12 -5.00
CA SER A 81 18.10 5.31 -6.29
C SER A 81 19.33 6.16 -6.09
N PHE A 82 20.50 5.59 -6.35
CA PHE A 82 21.81 6.22 -6.38
C PHE A 82 22.34 6.21 -7.82
N PRO A 83 23.26 7.11 -8.19
CA PRO A 83 23.74 7.25 -9.58
C PRO A 83 24.60 6.07 -10.07
N GLY A 84 24.85 5.07 -9.25
CA GLY A 84 25.64 3.88 -9.57
C GLY A 84 25.74 2.94 -8.38
N SER A 85 26.59 1.93 -8.48
CA SER A 85 26.80 0.95 -7.40
C SER A 85 27.02 1.62 -6.06
N VAL A 86 26.33 1.16 -5.03
CA VAL A 86 26.40 1.71 -3.66
C VAL A 86 26.46 0.60 -2.63
N ILE A 87 27.25 0.80 -1.59
CA ILE A 87 27.33 -0.06 -0.41
C ILE A 87 26.67 0.68 0.75
N ILE A 88 25.51 0.24 1.18
CA ILE A 88 24.74 0.79 2.30
C ILE A 88 25.28 0.18 3.59
N THR A 89 25.75 1.03 4.51
CA THR A 89 26.37 0.64 5.77
C THR A 89 25.57 1.07 6.99
N GLY A 90 24.41 1.66 6.81
CA GLY A 90 23.52 2.02 7.90
C GLY A 90 22.16 2.50 7.39
N PHE A 91 21.12 2.17 8.13
CA PHE A 91 19.76 2.64 7.87
C PHE A 91 19.01 2.68 9.21
N HIS A 92 18.66 3.89 9.66
CA HIS A 92 18.26 4.13 11.04
C HIS A 92 17.18 5.20 11.16
N ILE A 93 16.50 5.24 12.34
CA ILE A 93 15.82 6.44 12.84
C ILE A 93 16.69 7.06 13.93
N HIS A 94 16.80 8.37 13.89
CA HIS A 94 17.44 9.23 14.87
C HIS A 94 16.41 10.13 15.54
N GLU A 95 16.58 10.45 16.83
CA GLU A 95 15.74 11.41 17.55
C GLU A 95 16.37 12.79 17.48
N GLY A 96 15.95 13.59 16.49
CA GLY A 96 16.47 14.95 16.23
C GLY A 96 15.56 15.70 15.26
N VAL A 97 15.45 17.00 15.45
CA VAL A 97 14.71 17.90 14.55
C VAL A 97 15.50 18.16 13.26
N ALA A 98 14.85 18.75 12.26
CA ALA A 98 15.50 19.12 11.00
C ALA A 98 16.74 20.00 11.25
N GLY A 99 17.85 19.71 10.53
CA GLY A 99 19.10 20.41 10.66
C GLY A 99 19.94 20.05 11.90
N VAL A 100 19.50 19.11 12.73
CA VAL A 100 20.25 18.64 13.92
C VAL A 100 20.67 17.18 13.73
N ASN A 101 21.96 16.89 13.93
CA ASN A 101 22.47 15.53 13.97
C ASN A 101 22.30 14.96 15.39
N ALA A 102 21.76 13.75 15.48
CA ALA A 102 21.42 13.09 16.74
C ALA A 102 21.82 11.61 16.74
N GLY A 103 21.76 10.97 17.90
CA GLY A 103 22.05 9.54 18.04
C GLY A 103 20.98 8.65 17.39
N VAL A 104 21.37 7.43 17.02
CA VAL A 104 20.47 6.39 16.50
C VAL A 104 19.58 5.89 17.64
N VAL A 105 18.27 5.80 17.40
CA VAL A 105 17.30 5.27 18.36
C VAL A 105 16.58 4.00 17.85
N ILE A 106 16.47 3.80 16.53
CA ILE A 106 15.93 2.57 15.93
C ILE A 106 16.87 2.15 14.80
N ASN A 107 17.46 0.96 14.90
CA ASN A 107 18.51 0.47 14.00
C ASN A 107 18.03 -0.78 13.26
N THR A 108 18.15 -0.80 11.93
CA THR A 108 17.81 -1.96 11.08
C THR A 108 18.84 -3.08 11.16
N GLY A 109 20.03 -2.84 11.77
CA GLY A 109 21.12 -3.80 11.83
C GLY A 109 22.11 -3.70 10.68
N LEU A 110 21.84 -2.88 9.66
CA LEU A 110 22.85 -2.58 8.64
C LEU A 110 24.03 -1.86 9.26
N SER A 111 25.25 -2.32 8.89
CA SER A 111 26.51 -1.77 9.41
C SER A 111 27.64 -1.98 8.39
N ALA A 112 28.79 -1.40 8.65
CA ALA A 112 29.99 -1.67 7.83
C ALA A 112 30.41 -3.15 7.86
N GLY A 113 30.13 -3.85 8.95
CA GLY A 113 30.36 -5.31 9.08
C GLY A 113 29.25 -6.20 8.47
N SER A 114 28.08 -5.63 8.20
CA SER A 114 26.94 -6.31 7.57
C SER A 114 26.25 -5.35 6.59
N PRO A 115 26.92 -4.98 5.49
CA PRO A 115 26.41 -4.00 4.54
C PRO A 115 25.45 -4.63 3.53
N LEU A 116 24.63 -3.79 2.90
CA LEU A 116 23.86 -4.12 1.72
C LEU A 116 24.51 -3.50 0.47
N THR A 117 24.86 -4.32 -0.51
CA THR A 117 25.40 -3.81 -1.78
C THR A 117 24.29 -3.77 -2.83
N LEU A 118 24.07 -2.58 -3.42
CA LEU A 118 23.21 -2.38 -4.57
C LEU A 118 24.07 -2.12 -5.80
N ALA A 119 24.27 -3.14 -6.63
CA ALA A 119 25.21 -3.09 -7.75
C ALA A 119 24.85 -2.04 -8.81
N THR A 120 23.57 -1.72 -8.97
CA THR A 120 23.09 -0.66 -9.88
C THR A 120 22.81 0.67 -9.17
N GLY A 121 22.92 0.70 -7.85
CA GLY A 121 22.49 1.84 -7.03
C GLY A 121 20.98 1.88 -6.78
N VAL A 122 20.18 1.06 -7.44
CA VAL A 122 18.73 0.99 -7.25
C VAL A 122 18.37 -0.29 -6.49
N GLY A 123 17.49 -0.18 -5.49
CA GLY A 123 17.06 -1.33 -4.73
C GLY A 123 15.90 -1.03 -3.79
N ILE A 124 15.22 -2.09 -3.38
CA ILE A 124 14.12 -2.05 -2.41
C ILE A 124 14.67 -2.52 -1.06
N LEU A 125 14.35 -1.77 -0.03
CA LEU A 125 14.67 -2.07 1.35
C LEU A 125 13.38 -2.39 2.11
N ASP A 126 13.37 -3.51 2.84
CA ASP A 126 12.26 -3.91 3.70
C ASP A 126 12.84 -4.45 5.02
N TYR A 127 12.77 -3.63 6.05
CA TYR A 127 13.28 -3.94 7.37
C TYR A 127 12.19 -3.75 8.41
N THR A 128 11.99 -4.74 9.26
CA THR A 128 11.09 -4.65 10.42
C THR A 128 11.93 -4.79 11.70
N VAL A 129 11.91 -3.74 12.51
CA VAL A 129 12.69 -3.64 13.75
C VAL A 129 11.74 -3.77 14.94
N PRO A 130 11.91 -4.76 15.81
CA PRO A 130 11.19 -4.82 17.08
C PRO A 130 11.72 -3.73 18.03
N VAL A 131 10.82 -3.01 18.68
CA VAL A 131 11.13 -1.94 19.65
C VAL A 131 10.46 -2.27 20.98
N SER A 132 11.26 -2.56 21.99
CA SER A 132 10.79 -2.86 23.35
C SER A 132 10.64 -1.60 24.22
N ASP A 133 11.18 -0.46 23.78
CA ASP A 133 11.04 0.83 24.46
C ASP A 133 9.71 1.50 24.09
N GLY A 134 8.67 1.27 24.91
CA GLY A 134 7.37 1.90 24.75
C GLY A 134 7.40 3.42 24.91
N ALA A 135 8.35 3.95 25.68
CA ALA A 135 8.51 5.40 25.85
C ALA A 135 9.07 6.05 24.57
N LEU A 136 10.02 5.39 23.90
CA LEU A 136 10.53 5.82 22.58
C LEU A 136 9.40 5.82 21.54
N LEU A 137 8.63 4.73 21.45
CA LEU A 137 7.48 4.65 20.54
C LEU A 137 6.44 5.73 20.83
N THR A 138 6.22 6.02 22.11
CA THR A 138 5.33 7.12 22.53
C THR A 138 5.82 8.47 22.04
N ARG A 139 7.13 8.78 22.17
CA ARG A 139 7.72 10.04 21.65
C ARG A 139 7.66 10.11 20.14
N LEU A 140 7.98 9.01 19.46
CA LEU A 140 7.93 8.90 18.00
C LEU A 140 6.52 9.20 17.46
N LEU A 141 5.49 8.61 18.06
CA LEU A 141 4.10 8.82 17.64
C LEU A 141 3.57 10.21 17.98
N LYS A 142 3.98 10.78 19.11
CA LYS A 142 3.55 12.11 19.56
C LYS A 142 4.20 13.25 18.77
N ASN A 143 5.46 13.10 18.40
CA ASN A 143 6.22 14.14 17.72
C ASN A 143 7.08 13.59 16.58
N PRO A 144 6.49 13.03 15.50
CA PRO A 144 7.26 12.52 14.36
C PRO A 144 8.28 13.53 13.79
N PRO A 145 8.00 14.86 13.70
CA PRO A 145 9.00 15.82 13.24
C PRO A 145 10.24 15.97 14.15
N GLY A 146 10.23 15.40 15.34
CA GLY A 146 11.37 15.26 16.22
C GLY A 146 12.30 14.10 15.85
N PHE A 147 12.01 13.37 14.75
CA PHE A 147 12.75 12.20 14.31
C PHE A 147 13.05 12.27 12.81
N TYR A 148 14.16 11.67 12.40
CA TYR A 148 14.50 11.55 10.98
C TYR A 148 15.04 10.16 10.65
N VAL A 149 14.79 9.75 9.42
CA VAL A 149 15.37 8.55 8.83
C VAL A 149 16.66 8.95 8.11
N ASN A 150 17.73 8.21 8.32
CA ASN A 150 18.99 8.41 7.63
C ASN A 150 19.54 7.10 7.07
N LEU A 151 20.06 7.16 5.86
CA LEU A 151 20.74 6.06 5.20
C LEU A 151 22.19 6.44 4.95
N HIS A 152 23.10 5.57 5.37
CA HIS A 152 24.54 5.75 5.31
C HIS A 152 25.14 4.80 4.27
N THR A 153 26.20 5.24 3.62
CA THR A 153 26.94 4.44 2.65
C THR A 153 28.42 4.37 3.02
N SER A 154 29.16 3.46 2.40
CA SER A 154 30.61 3.37 2.59
C SER A 154 31.35 4.66 2.18
N VAL A 155 30.78 5.42 1.24
CA VAL A 155 31.35 6.71 0.77
C VAL A 155 30.89 7.87 1.66
N ASN A 156 29.66 7.81 2.16
CA ASN A 156 29.07 8.82 3.04
C ASN A 156 28.68 8.20 4.39
N PRO A 157 29.67 7.90 5.25
CA PRO A 157 29.42 7.24 6.54
C PRO A 157 28.71 8.14 7.56
N GLY A 158 28.71 9.45 7.37
CA GLY A 158 27.95 10.41 8.18
C GLY A 158 26.47 10.52 7.79
N GLY A 159 26.08 9.99 6.64
CA GLY A 159 24.75 10.05 6.05
C GLY A 159 24.83 10.37 4.57
N ALA A 160 24.07 9.69 3.75
CA ALA A 160 24.01 9.87 2.30
C ALA A 160 22.69 10.50 1.86
N ILE A 161 21.59 10.07 2.45
CA ILE A 161 20.24 10.61 2.23
C ILE A 161 19.46 10.59 3.54
N ARG A 162 18.81 11.71 3.84
CA ARG A 162 18.04 11.94 5.06
C ARG A 162 16.64 12.44 4.76
N GLY A 163 15.67 12.04 5.58
CA GLY A 163 14.31 12.54 5.53
C GLY A 163 13.74 12.72 6.92
N GLN A 164 13.20 13.90 7.22
CA GLN A 164 12.50 14.15 8.47
C GLN A 164 11.18 13.39 8.46
N LEU A 165 10.85 12.70 9.54
CA LEU A 165 9.51 12.16 9.70
C LEU A 165 8.55 13.34 9.77
N VAL A 166 7.55 13.34 8.91
CA VAL A 166 6.54 14.38 8.91
C VAL A 166 5.35 13.91 9.74
N ARG A 167 4.76 14.82 10.51
CA ARG A 167 3.38 14.63 10.93
C ARG A 167 2.56 14.45 9.67
N PHE A 168 1.60 13.53 9.69
CA PHE A 168 0.46 13.71 8.82
C PHE A 168 -0.02 15.14 9.06
N GLU A 169 0.04 16.01 8.06
CA GLU A 169 -0.79 17.20 8.10
C GLU A 169 -2.21 16.67 8.16
N GLU A 170 -2.81 16.73 9.33
CA GLU A 170 -4.22 16.46 9.52
C GLU A 170 -4.98 17.59 8.81
N ARG A 171 -5.15 17.40 7.52
CA ARG A 171 -5.83 18.35 6.65
C ARG A 171 -7.16 17.75 6.26
N GLN A 172 -8.25 18.34 6.74
CA GLN A 172 -9.58 18.00 6.27
C GLN A 172 -9.98 18.98 5.16
N VAL A 173 -10.25 18.48 3.96
CA VAL A 173 -10.72 19.26 2.83
C VAL A 173 -12.15 18.84 2.50
N GLN A 174 -13.06 19.79 2.55
CA GLN A 174 -14.47 19.63 2.18
C GLN A 174 -14.70 20.32 0.84
N THR A 175 -15.11 19.59 -0.19
CA THR A 175 -15.61 20.17 -1.43
C THR A 175 -17.09 20.53 -1.22
N VAL A 176 -17.46 21.74 -1.56
CA VAL A 176 -18.83 22.24 -1.37
C VAL A 176 -19.40 22.77 -2.68
N THR A 177 -20.66 22.44 -2.92
CA THR A 177 -21.48 23.07 -3.98
C THR A 177 -22.62 23.80 -3.30
N MET A 178 -22.51 25.13 -3.26
CA MET A 178 -23.48 25.99 -2.59
C MET A 178 -24.58 26.38 -3.58
N THR A 179 -25.81 26.34 -3.12
CA THR A 179 -26.98 26.73 -3.93
C THR A 179 -27.96 27.56 -3.12
N THR A 180 -28.74 28.37 -3.79
CA THR A 180 -29.85 29.14 -3.21
C THR A 180 -30.94 28.21 -2.64
N ALA A 181 -31.15 27.07 -3.28
CA ALA A 181 -32.13 26.07 -2.84
C ALA A 181 -31.81 25.43 -1.48
N ALA A 182 -30.55 25.45 -1.06
CA ALA A 182 -30.11 24.89 0.21
C ALA A 182 -30.26 25.88 1.40
N GLU A 183 -30.69 27.12 1.14
CA GLU A 183 -30.89 28.12 2.20
C GLU A 183 -32.05 27.79 3.12
N ILE A 184 -31.89 28.10 4.40
CA ILE A 184 -32.90 27.95 5.47
C ILE A 184 -32.98 29.27 6.27
N PRO A 185 -34.08 30.01 6.23
CA PRO A 185 -35.27 29.81 5.38
C PRO A 185 -34.93 30.01 3.89
N PRO A 186 -35.75 29.45 2.98
CA PRO A 186 -35.57 29.62 1.54
C PRO A 186 -35.52 31.08 1.11
N VAL A 187 -34.72 31.39 0.10
CA VAL A 187 -34.66 32.73 -0.53
C VAL A 187 -35.97 33.00 -1.28
N THR A 188 -36.67 34.10 -0.93
CA THR A 188 -38.02 34.42 -1.43
C THR A 188 -38.07 35.60 -2.41
N ASN A 189 -36.96 36.30 -2.61
CA ASN A 189 -36.91 37.50 -3.46
C ASN A 189 -36.64 37.23 -4.95
N GLY A 190 -36.70 35.96 -5.39
CA GLY A 190 -36.49 35.53 -6.77
C GLY A 190 -35.04 35.58 -7.25
N LEU A 191 -34.09 35.91 -6.40
CA LEU A 191 -32.66 35.84 -6.70
C LEU A 191 -32.17 34.42 -6.60
N SER A 192 -31.23 34.05 -7.44
CA SER A 192 -30.57 32.75 -7.42
C SER A 192 -29.05 32.90 -7.54
N GLY A 193 -28.32 31.91 -7.07
CA GLY A 193 -26.88 31.90 -7.19
C GLY A 193 -26.33 30.51 -6.93
N THR A 194 -25.08 30.32 -7.31
CA THR A 194 -24.31 29.11 -7.05
C THR A 194 -22.89 29.46 -6.58
N GLY A 195 -22.28 28.53 -5.88
CA GLY A 195 -20.86 28.60 -5.50
C GLY A 195 -20.28 27.22 -5.45
N VAL A 196 -19.05 27.07 -5.88
CA VAL A 196 -18.27 25.83 -5.73
C VAL A 196 -16.92 26.15 -5.12
N GLY A 197 -16.41 25.24 -4.31
CA GLY A 197 -15.11 25.48 -3.71
C GLY A 197 -14.72 24.45 -2.67
N THR A 198 -13.70 24.79 -1.91
CA THR A 198 -13.17 23.95 -0.83
C THR A 198 -13.11 24.71 0.48
N ILE A 199 -13.47 24.01 1.54
CA ILE A 199 -13.21 24.42 2.93
C ILE A 199 -12.10 23.50 3.43
N THR A 200 -10.95 24.06 3.78
CA THR A 200 -9.80 23.33 4.29
C THR A 200 -9.58 23.65 5.75
N ALA A 201 -9.70 22.64 6.63
CA ALA A 201 -9.41 22.77 8.05
C ALA A 201 -8.07 22.11 8.35
N ILE A 202 -7.14 22.84 8.98
CA ILE A 202 -5.83 22.35 9.42
C ILE A 202 -5.74 22.55 10.93
N PRO A 203 -5.93 21.49 11.75
CA PRO A 203 -5.82 21.59 13.19
C PRO A 203 -4.36 21.69 13.65
N THR A 204 -4.15 22.40 14.75
CA THR A 204 -2.94 22.34 15.57
C THR A 204 -3.26 21.52 16.80
N ARG A 205 -2.40 20.53 17.13
CA ARG A 205 -2.58 19.67 18.30
C ARG A 205 -1.45 19.84 19.30
N ASP A 206 -1.76 19.63 20.57
CA ASP A 206 -0.74 19.50 21.61
C ASP A 206 -0.06 18.11 21.57
N ASP A 207 0.86 17.87 22.51
CA ASP A 207 1.59 16.62 22.67
C ASP A 207 0.72 15.42 23.09
N LYS A 208 -0.52 15.66 23.51
CA LYS A 208 -1.54 14.65 23.86
C LYS A 208 -2.49 14.37 22.70
N GLY A 209 -2.31 15.06 21.55
CA GLY A 209 -3.19 14.94 20.40
C GLY A 209 -4.48 15.75 20.49
N VAL A 210 -4.63 16.60 21.53
CA VAL A 210 -5.80 17.48 21.67
C VAL A 210 -5.67 18.66 20.71
N VAL A 211 -6.73 18.97 19.97
CA VAL A 211 -6.76 20.16 19.10
C VAL A 211 -6.76 21.42 19.97
N THR A 212 -5.74 22.23 19.82
CA THR A 212 -5.54 23.48 20.59
C THR A 212 -5.69 24.74 19.72
N GLY A 213 -5.84 24.59 18.41
CA GLY A 213 -5.97 25.67 17.47
C GLY A 213 -6.05 25.15 16.04
N GLY A 214 -5.76 26.02 15.07
CA GLY A 214 -5.72 25.67 13.67
C GLY A 214 -6.05 26.83 12.75
N THR A 215 -6.28 26.51 11.49
CA THR A 215 -6.76 27.43 10.47
C THR A 215 -7.89 26.80 9.67
N THR A 216 -8.79 27.63 9.16
CA THR A 216 -9.77 27.25 8.14
C THR A 216 -9.59 28.14 6.91
N THR A 217 -9.35 27.51 5.76
CA THR A 217 -9.26 28.22 4.48
C THR A 217 -10.54 28.02 3.67
N PHE A 218 -11.09 29.11 3.18
CA PHE A 218 -12.19 29.13 2.24
C PHE A 218 -11.61 29.46 0.86
N SER A 219 -11.83 28.60 -0.12
CA SER A 219 -11.46 28.85 -1.51
C SER A 219 -12.69 28.58 -2.39
N MET A 220 -13.34 29.65 -2.83
CA MET A 220 -14.66 29.61 -3.44
C MET A 220 -14.65 30.31 -4.78
N GLN A 221 -15.34 29.74 -5.76
CA GLN A 221 -15.80 30.40 -6.97
C GLN A 221 -17.33 30.57 -6.86
N TYR A 222 -17.84 31.71 -7.25
CA TYR A 222 -19.27 31.99 -7.14
C TYR A 222 -19.83 32.60 -8.44
N ASP A 223 -21.11 32.36 -8.66
CA ASP A 223 -21.96 32.96 -9.69
C ASP A 223 -23.23 33.43 -8.99
N LEU A 224 -23.24 34.71 -8.64
CA LEU A 224 -24.32 35.42 -7.95
C LEU A 224 -24.94 36.45 -8.87
N PRO A 225 -26.09 37.06 -8.54
CA PRO A 225 -26.65 38.15 -9.34
C PRO A 225 -25.64 39.28 -9.55
N ALA A 226 -25.55 39.80 -10.79
CA ALA A 226 -24.66 40.91 -11.11
C ALA A 226 -24.97 42.13 -10.24
N GLY A 227 -23.91 42.83 -9.81
CA GLY A 227 -24.02 43.95 -8.88
C GLY A 227 -24.22 43.61 -7.42
N SER A 228 -24.16 42.29 -7.06
CA SER A 228 -24.18 41.85 -5.67
C SER A 228 -22.97 42.40 -4.91
N ILE A 229 -23.12 42.55 -3.60
CA ILE A 229 -22.03 42.88 -2.66
C ILE A 229 -21.98 41.73 -1.67
N LEU A 230 -20.88 40.98 -1.66
CA LEU A 230 -20.65 39.88 -0.69
C LEU A 230 -20.31 40.50 0.66
N THR A 231 -21.17 40.28 1.67
CA THR A 231 -21.07 40.88 3.00
C THR A 231 -20.79 39.83 4.09
N GLY A 232 -20.77 38.56 3.73
CA GLY A 232 -20.45 37.47 4.66
C GLY A 232 -20.11 36.16 3.95
N LEU A 233 -19.16 35.43 4.49
CA LEU A 233 -18.86 34.07 4.15
C LEU A 233 -18.42 33.37 5.44
N HIS A 234 -19.19 32.40 5.90
CA HIS A 234 -19.05 31.82 7.23
C HIS A 234 -19.24 30.33 7.24
N ILE A 235 -18.71 29.65 8.28
CA ILE A 235 -19.20 28.35 8.69
C ILE A 235 -20.16 28.54 9.87
N HIS A 236 -21.29 27.87 9.79
CA HIS A 236 -22.32 27.79 10.81
C HIS A 236 -22.39 26.38 11.41
N GLU A 237 -22.79 26.26 12.66
CA GLU A 237 -23.06 24.97 13.28
C GLU A 237 -24.56 24.68 13.22
N GLY A 238 -24.92 23.70 12.38
CA GLY A 238 -26.31 23.27 12.14
C GLY A 238 -26.37 22.13 11.15
N ALA A 239 -27.30 21.21 11.35
CA ALA A 239 -27.63 20.16 10.38
C ALA A 239 -28.31 20.75 9.12
N ALA A 240 -28.59 19.93 8.12
CA ALA A 240 -29.09 20.36 6.80
C ALA A 240 -30.32 21.28 6.88
N ASP A 241 -31.24 21.01 7.79
CA ASP A 241 -32.51 21.75 7.90
C ASP A 241 -32.52 22.79 9.03
N ILE A 242 -31.36 23.12 9.60
CA ILE A 242 -31.22 24.00 10.76
C ILE A 242 -30.43 25.25 10.35
N ALA A 243 -31.03 26.44 10.59
CA ALA A 243 -30.28 27.70 10.59
C ALA A 243 -29.56 27.86 11.94
N GLY A 244 -28.27 27.65 11.97
CA GLY A 244 -27.45 27.69 13.17
C GLY A 244 -26.59 28.97 13.28
N PRO A 245 -25.91 29.18 14.41
CA PRO A 245 -25.05 30.34 14.63
C PRO A 245 -23.77 30.27 13.77
N VAL A 246 -23.20 31.44 13.46
CA VAL A 246 -21.86 31.56 12.87
C VAL A 246 -20.82 31.12 13.89
N VAL A 247 -19.93 30.22 13.51
CA VAL A 247 -18.87 29.67 14.38
C VAL A 247 -17.46 29.92 13.85
N ILE A 248 -17.27 30.05 12.52
CA ILE A 248 -16.01 30.44 11.90
C ILE A 248 -16.31 31.54 10.89
N ASN A 249 -15.77 32.73 11.13
CA ASN A 249 -16.10 33.94 10.38
C ASN A 249 -14.89 34.45 9.60
N THR A 250 -15.04 34.71 8.30
CA THR A 250 -14.01 35.30 7.45
C THR A 250 -13.73 36.78 7.75
N GLY A 251 -14.58 37.42 8.53
CA GLY A 251 -14.49 38.85 8.83
C GLY A 251 -15.16 39.75 7.77
N LEU A 252 -15.80 39.15 6.77
CA LEU A 252 -16.64 39.93 5.83
C LEU A 252 -17.85 40.52 6.58
N SER A 253 -18.20 41.74 6.22
CA SER A 253 -19.31 42.50 6.82
C SER A 253 -19.76 43.59 5.85
N ALA A 254 -20.82 44.32 6.16
CA ALA A 254 -21.22 45.48 5.39
C ALA A 254 -20.11 46.55 5.26
N GLY A 255 -19.26 46.68 6.28
CA GLY A 255 -18.12 47.61 6.28
C GLY A 255 -16.83 47.06 5.70
N ASN A 256 -16.74 45.74 5.54
CA ASN A 256 -15.60 45.01 4.93
C ASN A 256 -16.16 43.97 3.96
N ASN A 257 -16.46 44.41 2.74
CA ASN A 257 -17.22 43.65 1.75
C ASN A 257 -16.45 43.46 0.44
N VAL A 258 -16.96 42.57 -0.42
CA VAL A 258 -16.44 42.35 -1.76
C VAL A 258 -17.51 42.69 -2.78
N PRO A 259 -17.36 43.79 -3.56
CA PRO A 259 -18.27 44.11 -4.66
C PRO A 259 -18.13 43.06 -5.78
N LEU A 260 -19.27 42.66 -6.37
CA LEU A 260 -19.34 41.68 -7.46
C LEU A 260 -20.05 42.29 -8.67
N PRO A 261 -19.38 43.19 -9.45
CA PRO A 261 -20.04 43.91 -10.56
C PRO A 261 -20.65 42.98 -11.60
N THR A 262 -19.99 41.86 -11.90
CA THR A 262 -20.45 40.83 -12.85
C THR A 262 -21.21 39.69 -12.19
N GLY A 263 -21.26 39.66 -10.85
CA GLY A 263 -21.77 38.52 -10.07
C GLY A 263 -20.82 37.34 -9.98
N LYS A 264 -19.85 37.25 -10.89
CA LYS A 264 -18.88 36.11 -10.94
C LYS A 264 -17.53 36.51 -10.36
N GLY A 265 -16.89 35.53 -9.68
CA GLY A 265 -15.57 35.75 -9.12
C GLY A 265 -15.11 34.63 -8.21
N SER A 266 -14.03 34.91 -7.48
CA SER A 266 -13.49 34.01 -6.47
C SER A 266 -13.26 34.73 -5.15
N ALA A 267 -13.37 33.97 -4.05
CA ALA A 267 -13.08 34.45 -2.71
C ALA A 267 -12.16 33.46 -2.01
N ASN A 268 -11.02 33.95 -1.49
CA ASN A 268 -10.05 33.16 -0.76
C ASN A 268 -9.78 33.81 0.59
N PHE A 269 -10.08 33.10 1.67
CA PHE A 269 -9.88 33.59 3.04
C PHE A 269 -9.18 32.51 3.87
N VAL A 270 -8.23 32.91 4.70
CA VAL A 270 -7.62 32.10 5.74
C VAL A 270 -8.03 32.64 7.09
N VAL A 271 -8.69 31.84 7.88
CA VAL A 271 -9.21 32.20 9.22
C VAL A 271 -8.46 31.42 10.27
N ALA A 272 -7.77 32.11 11.16
CA ALA A 272 -7.18 31.50 12.35
C ALA A 272 -8.26 31.12 13.35
N ILE A 273 -8.13 29.94 13.96
CA ILE A 273 -9.05 29.49 15.02
C ILE A 273 -8.71 30.20 16.32
N THR A 274 -9.70 30.95 16.81
CA THR A 274 -9.62 31.70 18.05
C THR A 274 -10.11 30.85 19.24
N PRO A 275 -9.89 31.25 20.48
CA PRO A 275 -10.45 30.55 21.65
C PRO A 275 -11.97 30.36 21.59
N THR A 276 -12.71 31.31 21.01
CA THR A 276 -14.17 31.24 20.88
C THR A 276 -14.63 30.28 19.76
N SER A 277 -13.86 30.10 18.70
CA SER A 277 -14.15 29.17 17.61
C SER A 277 -13.53 27.78 17.82
N LEU A 278 -12.67 27.59 18.83
CA LEU A 278 -11.96 26.33 19.06
C LEU A 278 -12.92 25.16 19.32
N GLY A 279 -13.88 25.31 20.23
CA GLY A 279 -14.84 24.25 20.53
C GLY A 279 -15.68 23.84 19.30
N PRO A 280 -16.31 24.79 18.58
CA PRO A 280 -16.96 24.48 17.30
C PRO A 280 -16.04 23.85 16.26
N PHE A 281 -14.79 24.33 16.13
CA PHE A 281 -13.81 23.75 15.23
C PHE A 281 -13.49 22.28 15.54
N GLN A 282 -13.32 21.95 16.84
CA GLN A 282 -13.13 20.56 17.27
C GLN A 282 -14.33 19.67 16.91
N ARG A 283 -15.56 20.18 17.09
CA ARG A 283 -16.78 19.45 16.70
C ARG A 283 -16.91 19.30 15.19
N MET A 284 -16.55 20.35 14.42
CA MET A 284 -16.53 20.29 12.95
C MET A 284 -15.55 19.25 12.43
N LEU A 285 -14.35 19.15 13.01
CA LEU A 285 -13.38 18.12 12.66
C LEU A 285 -13.90 16.71 12.95
N ALA A 286 -14.66 16.54 14.03
CA ALA A 286 -15.23 15.24 14.42
C ALA A 286 -16.47 14.86 13.60
N ASN A 287 -17.33 15.83 13.27
CA ASN A 287 -18.59 15.64 12.55
C ASN A 287 -18.90 16.82 11.63
N PRO A 288 -18.25 16.91 10.46
CA PRO A 288 -18.48 18.01 9.52
C PRO A 288 -19.93 18.13 9.05
N ALA A 289 -20.67 17.02 8.98
CA ALA A 289 -22.08 17.02 8.55
C ALA A 289 -23.01 17.81 9.49
N GLY A 290 -22.55 18.16 10.70
CA GLY A 290 -23.23 19.08 11.60
C GLY A 290 -22.97 20.55 11.31
N PHE A 291 -22.29 20.89 10.20
CA PHE A 291 -21.86 22.26 9.87
C PHE A 291 -22.15 22.55 8.39
N TYR A 292 -22.34 23.84 8.10
CA TYR A 292 -22.55 24.30 6.73
C TYR A 292 -21.79 25.61 6.45
N VAL A 293 -21.42 25.81 5.21
CA VAL A 293 -20.90 27.10 4.72
C VAL A 293 -22.03 27.91 4.11
N ASN A 294 -22.05 29.20 4.38
CA ASN A 294 -23.06 30.13 3.87
C ASN A 294 -22.41 31.43 3.40
N ALA A 295 -22.88 31.96 2.26
CA ALA A 295 -22.50 33.24 1.74
C ALA A 295 -23.68 34.21 1.82
N HIS A 296 -23.39 35.46 2.21
CA HIS A 296 -24.38 36.53 2.42
C HIS A 296 -24.08 37.72 1.51
N THR A 297 -25.11 38.36 1.06
CA THR A 297 -24.99 39.59 0.28
C THR A 297 -25.77 40.75 0.90
N SER A 298 -25.52 41.98 0.45
CA SER A 298 -26.25 43.14 0.92
C SER A 298 -27.77 43.04 0.69
N VAL A 299 -28.21 42.28 -0.33
CA VAL A 299 -29.63 42.05 -0.65
C VAL A 299 -30.21 40.84 0.05
N ASN A 300 -29.37 39.87 0.35
CA ASN A 300 -29.71 38.66 1.10
C ASN A 300 -28.83 38.53 2.35
N PRO A 301 -29.04 39.35 3.38
CA PRO A 301 -28.23 39.33 4.59
C PRO A 301 -28.46 38.09 5.44
N GLY A 302 -29.54 37.33 5.25
CA GLY A 302 -29.80 36.03 5.86
C GLY A 302 -29.07 34.85 5.22
N GLY A 303 -28.52 35.06 4.01
CA GLY A 303 -27.84 34.05 3.17
C GLY A 303 -28.40 34.00 1.77
N ILE A 304 -27.56 33.80 0.79
CA ILE A 304 -27.96 33.64 -0.62
C ILE A 304 -27.63 32.24 -1.17
N ILE A 305 -26.51 31.67 -0.78
CA ILE A 305 -26.12 30.32 -1.14
C ILE A 305 -25.52 29.58 0.04
N ARG A 306 -25.90 28.33 0.20
CA ARG A 306 -25.51 27.47 1.32
C ARG A 306 -25.10 26.09 0.83
N ALA A 307 -24.17 25.44 1.55
CA ALA A 307 -23.88 24.01 1.40
C ALA A 307 -23.58 23.38 2.74
N GLN A 308 -24.14 22.19 2.99
CA GLN A 308 -23.78 21.38 4.12
C GLN A 308 -22.37 20.80 3.89
N LEU A 309 -21.54 20.75 4.94
CA LEU A 309 -20.29 20.01 4.87
C LEU A 309 -20.58 18.51 4.85
N SER A 310 -19.78 17.77 4.09
CA SER A 310 -19.97 16.32 3.96
C SER A 310 -19.35 15.56 5.12
N ALA A 311 -19.85 14.37 5.41
CA ALA A 311 -19.16 13.44 6.30
C ALA A 311 -17.74 13.16 5.78
N LEU A 312 -16.79 12.94 6.70
CA LEU A 312 -15.41 12.61 6.33
C LEU A 312 -15.35 11.26 5.62
N ASN A 313 -14.57 11.19 4.56
CA ASN A 313 -14.18 9.92 3.99
C ASN A 313 -13.09 9.28 4.88
N SER A 314 -13.51 8.45 5.83
CA SER A 314 -12.61 7.76 6.77
C SER A 314 -11.90 6.55 6.17
N THR A 315 -12.19 6.20 4.91
CA THR A 315 -11.56 5.07 4.22
C THR A 315 -10.27 5.54 3.55
N PRO A 316 -9.11 4.93 3.84
CA PRO A 316 -7.89 5.24 3.11
C PRO A 316 -8.07 4.99 1.62
N PRO A 317 -7.48 5.81 0.75
CA PRO A 317 -7.46 5.54 -0.68
C PRO A 317 -6.75 4.22 -0.98
N ILE A 318 -7.20 3.56 -2.04
CA ILE A 318 -6.52 2.40 -2.62
C ILE A 318 -6.41 2.64 -4.11
N ILE A 319 -5.18 2.71 -4.62
CA ILE A 319 -4.94 2.70 -6.07
C ILE A 319 -5.09 1.26 -6.52
N GLN A 320 -6.17 0.96 -7.21
CA GLN A 320 -6.49 -0.38 -7.69
C GLN A 320 -5.73 -0.71 -8.97
N GLN A 321 -5.56 0.28 -9.86
CA GLN A 321 -4.95 0.10 -11.15
C GLN A 321 -4.40 1.43 -11.70
N SER A 322 -3.32 1.34 -12.48
CA SER A 322 -2.84 2.38 -13.39
C SER A 322 -2.92 1.87 -14.83
N ASP A 323 -3.12 2.75 -15.78
CA ASP A 323 -3.04 2.39 -17.21
C ASP A 323 -1.61 2.09 -17.66
N THR A 324 -0.60 2.52 -16.89
CA THR A 324 0.81 2.16 -17.12
C THR A 324 1.59 2.09 -15.81
N TYR A 325 2.58 1.22 -15.76
CA TYR A 325 3.59 1.13 -14.69
C TYR A 325 5.02 1.32 -15.23
N PHE A 326 5.11 1.85 -16.43
CA PHE A 326 6.35 2.24 -17.07
C PHE A 326 6.19 3.61 -17.75
N LEU A 327 7.18 4.48 -17.57
CA LEU A 327 7.30 5.76 -18.26
C LEU A 327 8.71 5.89 -18.84
N ASP A 328 8.81 6.51 -20.00
CA ASP A 328 10.11 6.83 -20.56
C ASP A 328 10.68 8.14 -20.00
N THR A 329 11.96 8.39 -20.26
CA THR A 329 12.68 9.60 -19.84
C THR A 329 12.52 10.79 -20.81
N THR A 330 11.43 10.83 -21.60
CA THR A 330 11.20 11.93 -22.55
C THR A 330 11.01 13.26 -21.83
N ASN A 331 11.23 14.37 -22.56
CA ASN A 331 11.06 15.75 -22.06
C ASN A 331 9.59 16.23 -22.09
N ALA A 332 8.63 15.39 -22.45
CA ALA A 332 7.23 15.73 -22.46
C ALA A 332 6.53 15.25 -21.19
N ASP A 333 5.61 16.03 -20.64
CA ASP A 333 4.77 15.61 -19.52
C ASP A 333 3.95 14.38 -19.91
N ALA A 334 3.79 13.42 -18.96
CA ALA A 334 3.11 12.16 -19.23
C ALA A 334 1.78 12.06 -18.46
N PRO A 335 0.64 11.99 -19.15
CA PRO A 335 -0.62 11.65 -18.51
C PRO A 335 -0.63 10.16 -18.12
N ILE A 336 -1.09 9.86 -16.92
CA ILE A 336 -1.44 8.50 -16.48
C ILE A 336 -2.83 8.51 -15.85
N LYS A 337 -3.53 7.38 -15.97
CA LYS A 337 -4.87 7.18 -15.42
C LYS A 337 -4.80 6.21 -14.26
N LEU A 338 -5.30 6.65 -13.12
CA LEU A 338 -5.37 5.86 -11.90
C LEU A 338 -6.83 5.52 -11.59
N LEU A 339 -7.16 4.26 -11.48
CA LEU A 339 -8.41 3.81 -10.86
C LEU A 339 -8.17 3.68 -9.36
N ALA A 340 -8.89 4.47 -8.56
CA ALA A 340 -8.72 4.47 -7.12
C ALA A 340 -10.07 4.49 -6.40
N THR A 341 -10.12 3.86 -5.23
CA THR A 341 -11.24 3.92 -4.28
C THR A 341 -10.84 4.70 -3.04
N GLY A 342 -11.82 5.14 -2.23
CA GLY A 342 -11.55 5.97 -1.04
C GLY A 342 -11.06 7.39 -1.40
N VAL A 343 -11.21 7.80 -2.67
CA VAL A 343 -10.92 9.15 -3.18
C VAL A 343 -12.19 9.96 -3.33
N ASP A 344 -12.04 11.27 -3.31
CA ASP A 344 -13.09 12.28 -3.51
C ASP A 344 -12.58 13.40 -4.42
N LEU A 345 -13.42 14.39 -4.72
CA LEU A 345 -13.07 15.49 -5.61
C LEU A 345 -11.93 16.40 -5.11
N ALA A 346 -11.64 16.37 -3.81
CA ALA A 346 -10.52 17.10 -3.21
C ALA A 346 -9.27 16.24 -3.04
N SER A 347 -9.32 14.98 -3.47
CA SER A 347 -8.16 14.08 -3.43
C SER A 347 -7.07 14.56 -4.36
N VAL A 348 -5.82 14.30 -3.98
CA VAL A 348 -4.63 14.65 -4.76
C VAL A 348 -3.74 13.42 -4.94
N ALA A 349 -2.96 13.42 -6.00
CA ALA A 349 -1.86 12.48 -6.15
C ALA A 349 -0.57 13.06 -5.53
N ILE A 350 0.21 12.20 -4.90
CA ILE A 350 1.53 12.53 -4.38
C ILE A 350 2.53 11.72 -5.22
N VAL A 351 3.35 12.42 -5.99
CA VAL A 351 4.37 11.79 -6.85
C VAL A 351 5.75 12.22 -6.38
N ASN A 352 6.53 11.28 -5.85
CA ASN A 352 7.82 11.55 -5.20
C ASN A 352 7.74 12.73 -4.20
N GLY A 353 6.65 12.82 -3.42
CA GLY A 353 6.41 13.91 -2.46
C GLY A 353 5.80 15.17 -3.06
N GLN A 354 5.78 15.32 -4.37
CA GLN A 354 5.15 16.46 -5.03
C GLN A 354 3.64 16.24 -5.16
N VAL A 355 2.87 17.25 -4.77
CA VAL A 355 1.40 17.25 -4.93
C VAL A 355 1.05 17.51 -6.38
N ILE A 356 0.26 16.62 -6.97
CA ILE A 356 -0.31 16.76 -8.31
C ILE A 356 -1.84 16.72 -8.18
N ILE A 357 -2.49 17.72 -8.73
CA ILE A 357 -3.96 17.79 -8.75
C ILE A 357 -4.46 16.94 -9.92
N PRO A 358 -5.24 15.87 -9.66
CA PRO A 358 -5.79 15.05 -10.72
C PRO A 358 -6.95 15.74 -11.42
N THR A 359 -7.20 15.32 -12.65
CA THR A 359 -8.48 15.59 -13.33
C THR A 359 -9.36 14.36 -13.14
N PRO A 360 -10.41 14.43 -12.28
CA PRO A 360 -11.27 13.29 -12.01
C PRO A 360 -12.27 13.07 -13.15
N ASP A 361 -12.48 11.82 -13.52
CA ASP A 361 -13.68 11.38 -14.21
C ASP A 361 -14.67 10.85 -13.16
N ILE A 362 -15.65 11.66 -12.83
CA ILE A 362 -16.64 11.35 -11.79
C ILE A 362 -17.56 10.17 -12.17
N THR A 363 -17.61 9.79 -13.43
CA THR A 363 -18.45 8.69 -13.90
C THR A 363 -17.77 7.34 -13.74
N SER A 364 -16.47 7.28 -14.00
CA SER A 364 -15.69 6.03 -13.96
C SER A 364 -14.84 5.86 -12.69
N GLY A 365 -14.70 6.92 -11.86
CA GLY A 365 -13.78 6.90 -10.71
C GLY A 365 -12.30 7.00 -11.10
N VAL A 366 -12.00 7.22 -12.38
CA VAL A 366 -10.64 7.35 -12.89
C VAL A 366 -10.10 8.75 -12.59
N GLN A 367 -8.89 8.80 -12.07
CA GLN A 367 -8.14 10.03 -11.81
C GLN A 367 -7.03 10.16 -12.85
N THR A 368 -7.08 11.18 -13.70
CA THR A 368 -5.96 11.46 -14.62
C THR A 368 -5.00 12.43 -13.96
N ILE A 369 -3.73 12.03 -13.86
CA ILE A 369 -2.64 12.88 -13.36
C ILE A 369 -1.60 13.09 -14.46
N ILE A 370 -0.96 14.25 -14.46
CA ILE A 370 0.13 14.58 -15.38
C ILE A 370 1.44 14.46 -14.63
N ILE A 371 2.27 13.50 -14.99
CA ILE A 371 3.60 13.33 -14.39
C ILE A 371 4.57 14.29 -15.09
N PRO A 372 5.10 15.32 -14.38
CA PRO A 372 6.05 16.27 -14.95
C PRO A 372 7.30 15.59 -15.50
N ALA A 373 7.82 16.08 -16.63
CA ALA A 373 9.06 15.58 -17.22
C ALA A 373 10.25 15.62 -16.23
N ALA A 374 10.31 16.64 -15.37
CA ALA A 374 11.35 16.77 -14.35
C ALA A 374 11.41 15.58 -13.36
N LEU A 375 10.29 14.94 -13.07
CA LEU A 375 10.23 13.74 -12.21
C LEU A 375 10.69 12.47 -12.92
N ARG A 376 10.87 12.50 -14.23
CA ARG A 376 11.26 11.38 -15.10
C ARG A 376 12.58 11.61 -15.84
N ALA A 377 13.32 12.67 -15.50
CA ALA A 377 14.55 13.03 -16.17
C ALA A 377 15.67 11.96 -16.08
N ASN A 378 15.60 11.13 -15.04
CA ASN A 378 16.56 10.06 -14.79
C ASN A 378 15.84 8.71 -14.74
N ALA A 379 16.51 7.65 -15.20
CA ALA A 379 16.07 6.29 -15.01
C ALA A 379 15.97 5.95 -13.51
N GLY A 380 14.99 5.12 -13.14
CA GLY A 380 14.75 4.75 -11.75
C GLY A 380 13.29 4.35 -11.51
N VAL A 381 12.77 4.73 -10.36
CA VAL A 381 11.39 4.47 -9.95
C VAL A 381 10.78 5.74 -9.38
N ILE A 382 9.56 6.04 -9.76
CA ILE A 382 8.74 7.05 -9.11
C ILE A 382 7.63 6.39 -8.28
N PHE A 383 7.31 7.02 -7.15
CA PHE A 383 6.25 6.60 -6.25
C PHE A 383 5.01 7.44 -6.49
N VAL A 384 3.88 6.78 -6.62
CA VAL A 384 2.58 7.44 -6.78
C VAL A 384 1.65 6.97 -5.68
N GLN A 385 1.09 7.91 -4.93
CA GLN A 385 0.09 7.70 -3.89
C GLN A 385 -1.13 8.57 -4.15
N ALA A 386 -2.28 8.15 -3.70
CA ALA A 386 -3.46 8.98 -3.58
C ALA A 386 -3.59 9.47 -2.12
N ARG A 387 -3.99 10.72 -1.94
CA ARG A 387 -4.36 11.30 -0.63
C ARG A 387 -5.76 11.87 -0.74
N ASN A 388 -6.69 11.41 0.10
CA ASN A 388 -8.07 11.91 0.11
C ASN A 388 -8.22 13.21 0.92
N SER A 389 -9.42 13.78 0.92
CA SER A 389 -9.74 15.01 1.66
C SER A 389 -9.54 14.91 3.18
N ALA A 390 -9.64 13.70 3.75
CA ALA A 390 -9.35 13.45 5.15
C ALA A 390 -7.83 13.36 5.46
N GLY A 391 -6.98 13.51 4.45
CA GLY A 391 -5.53 13.41 4.59
C GLY A 391 -5.00 11.97 4.62
N LEU A 392 -5.87 10.97 4.49
CA LEU A 392 -5.47 9.56 4.46
C LEU A 392 -4.79 9.23 3.12
N MET A 393 -3.74 8.43 3.17
CA MET A 393 -2.92 8.08 2.01
C MET A 393 -3.06 6.61 1.63
N SER A 394 -2.98 6.34 0.33
CA SER A 394 -2.82 4.98 -0.19
C SER A 394 -1.41 4.44 0.09
N THR A 395 -1.25 3.12 0.02
CA THR A 395 0.08 2.56 -0.24
C THR A 395 0.61 3.08 -1.57
N PRO A 396 1.93 3.33 -1.70
CA PRO A 396 2.51 3.77 -2.96
C PRO A 396 2.50 2.64 -3.99
N ILE A 397 2.13 2.95 -5.22
CA ILE A 397 2.50 2.16 -6.38
C ILE A 397 3.82 2.71 -6.96
N GLN A 398 4.56 1.85 -7.63
CA GLN A 398 5.85 2.18 -8.21
C GLN A 398 5.76 2.12 -9.73
N ILE A 399 6.22 3.17 -10.39
CA ILE A 399 6.28 3.25 -11.85
C ILE A 399 7.76 3.29 -12.24
N VAL A 400 8.18 2.34 -13.06
CA VAL A 400 9.56 2.28 -13.57
C VAL A 400 9.76 3.37 -14.61
N VAL A 401 10.87 4.09 -14.51
CA VAL A 401 11.30 5.11 -15.47
C VAL A 401 12.60 4.65 -16.11
N ALA A 402 12.64 4.55 -17.43
CA ALA A 402 13.86 4.22 -18.18
C ALA A 402 13.79 4.82 -19.59
N PRO A 403 14.95 4.98 -20.28
CA PRO A 403 14.95 5.39 -21.69
C PRO A 403 14.12 4.44 -22.55
N ALA A 404 13.35 4.97 -23.51
CA ALA A 404 12.52 4.17 -24.40
C ALA A 404 13.34 3.09 -25.15
N ALA A 405 14.59 3.39 -25.48
CA ALA A 405 15.53 2.44 -26.12
C ALA A 405 15.92 1.26 -25.21
N SER A 406 15.71 1.35 -23.90
CA SER A 406 15.98 0.26 -22.95
C SER A 406 14.82 -0.74 -22.83
N VAL A 407 13.67 -0.48 -23.45
CA VAL A 407 12.51 -1.37 -23.39
C VAL A 407 12.72 -2.54 -24.35
N ASN A 408 12.64 -3.74 -23.79
CA ASN A 408 12.71 -4.96 -24.60
C ASN A 408 11.51 -5.05 -25.54
N THR A 409 11.77 -5.38 -26.81
CA THR A 409 10.73 -5.52 -27.83
C THR A 409 9.91 -6.80 -27.68
N VAL A 410 10.46 -7.81 -27.00
CA VAL A 410 9.77 -9.07 -26.70
C VAL A 410 9.13 -8.96 -25.33
N ALA A 411 7.82 -9.17 -25.26
CA ALA A 411 7.09 -9.17 -24.01
C ALA A 411 7.53 -10.33 -23.10
N ALA A 412 7.65 -10.08 -21.80
CA ALA A 412 7.83 -11.13 -20.81
C ALA A 412 6.51 -11.89 -20.61
N THR A 413 6.55 -13.21 -20.71
CA THR A 413 5.38 -14.07 -20.47
C THR A 413 5.42 -14.60 -19.06
N THR A 414 4.44 -14.23 -18.23
CA THR A 414 4.31 -14.73 -16.86
C THR A 414 3.29 -15.86 -16.78
N VAL A 415 3.67 -16.93 -16.09
CA VAL A 415 2.86 -18.13 -15.85
C VAL A 415 2.98 -18.57 -14.40
N ASP A 416 2.05 -19.41 -13.91
CA ASP A 416 2.25 -20.10 -12.64
C ASP A 416 3.46 -21.05 -12.73
N ALA A 417 4.23 -21.15 -11.66
CA ALA A 417 5.48 -21.92 -11.69
C ALA A 417 5.26 -23.44 -11.54
N ALA A 418 4.04 -23.91 -11.28
CA ALA A 418 3.75 -25.32 -11.06
C ALA A 418 3.33 -26.05 -12.35
N LYS A 419 2.37 -25.48 -13.09
CA LYS A 419 1.82 -26.08 -14.32
C LYS A 419 1.97 -25.22 -15.56
N PHE A 420 2.63 -24.04 -15.43
CA PHE A 420 2.83 -23.06 -16.51
C PHE A 420 1.54 -22.50 -17.12
N GLY A 421 0.47 -22.48 -16.33
CA GLY A 421 -0.78 -21.86 -16.72
C GLY A 421 -0.71 -20.33 -16.73
N SER A 422 -1.52 -19.69 -17.56
CA SER A 422 -1.58 -18.22 -17.68
C SER A 422 -2.39 -17.52 -16.59
N LEU A 423 -3.00 -18.27 -15.66
CA LEU A 423 -3.77 -17.76 -14.55
C LEU A 423 -2.92 -17.79 -13.27
N ILE A 424 -2.82 -16.68 -12.58
CA ILE A 424 -1.99 -16.52 -11.38
C ILE A 424 -2.88 -16.14 -10.18
N ALA A 425 -2.52 -16.62 -9.00
CA ALA A 425 -3.13 -16.18 -7.74
C ALA A 425 -2.17 -15.30 -6.92
N PRO A 426 -2.67 -14.36 -6.09
CA PRO A 426 -1.84 -13.66 -5.12
C PRO A 426 -1.11 -14.64 -4.18
N ASN A 427 0.09 -14.29 -3.75
CA ASN A 427 0.97 -15.12 -2.92
C ASN A 427 1.33 -16.49 -3.53
N SER A 428 1.17 -16.68 -4.84
CA SER A 428 1.65 -17.86 -5.56
C SER A 428 3.06 -17.66 -6.11
N ILE A 429 3.72 -18.74 -6.49
CA ILE A 429 5.01 -18.70 -7.17
C ILE A 429 4.74 -18.54 -8.67
N ALA A 430 5.27 -17.48 -9.26
CA ALA A 430 5.17 -17.17 -10.67
C ALA A 430 6.55 -17.27 -11.35
N ALA A 431 6.54 -17.61 -12.64
CA ALA A 431 7.72 -17.61 -13.51
C ALA A 431 7.48 -16.70 -14.71
N ALA A 432 8.35 -15.73 -14.93
CA ALA A 432 8.38 -14.94 -16.15
C ALA A 432 9.44 -15.48 -17.11
N PHE A 433 9.09 -15.66 -18.36
CA PHE A 433 9.97 -16.07 -19.45
C PHE A 433 10.11 -14.95 -20.47
N GLY A 434 11.31 -14.79 -21.02
CA GLY A 434 11.61 -13.75 -22.01
C GLY A 434 13.06 -13.75 -22.41
N THR A 435 13.54 -12.60 -22.86
CA THR A 435 14.95 -12.39 -23.21
C THR A 435 15.46 -11.17 -22.43
N LYS A 436 16.73 -11.20 -22.02
CA LYS A 436 17.38 -10.10 -21.28
C LYS A 436 16.60 -9.70 -20.00
N LEU A 437 16.00 -10.68 -19.32
CA LEU A 437 15.26 -10.43 -18.09
C LEU A 437 16.19 -10.12 -16.92
N ALA A 438 17.42 -10.67 -16.96
CA ALA A 438 18.49 -10.39 -16.02
C ALA A 438 19.84 -10.50 -16.70
N SER A 439 20.87 -9.84 -16.15
CA SER A 439 22.25 -9.87 -16.66
C SER A 439 23.06 -11.07 -16.16
N THR A 440 22.60 -11.73 -15.10
CA THR A 440 23.30 -12.83 -14.42
C THR A 440 22.28 -13.89 -13.98
N THR A 441 22.78 -15.08 -13.65
CA THR A 441 21.96 -16.14 -13.06
C THR A 441 22.23 -16.18 -11.55
N VAL A 442 21.19 -15.85 -10.74
CA VAL A 442 21.29 -15.81 -9.27
C VAL A 442 20.01 -16.36 -8.64
N SER A 443 20.17 -17.16 -7.58
CA SER A 443 19.07 -17.63 -6.72
C SER A 443 19.11 -16.92 -5.37
N ALA A 444 17.95 -16.72 -4.77
CA ALA A 444 17.86 -16.28 -3.38
C ALA A 444 18.45 -17.35 -2.43
N THR A 445 19.25 -16.92 -1.48
CA THR A 445 19.89 -17.78 -0.48
C THR A 445 19.28 -17.63 0.92
N THR A 446 18.30 -16.74 1.08
CA THR A 446 17.65 -16.42 2.34
C THR A 446 16.19 -16.86 2.35
N THR A 447 15.68 -17.26 3.51
CA THR A 447 14.26 -17.62 3.69
C THR A 447 13.34 -16.41 3.51
N VAL A 448 13.80 -15.21 3.87
CA VAL A 448 13.14 -13.96 3.52
C VAL A 448 13.60 -13.55 2.13
N LEU A 449 12.73 -13.73 1.15
CA LEU A 449 13.05 -13.45 -0.24
C LEU A 449 13.32 -11.94 -0.44
N PRO A 450 14.39 -11.60 -1.20
CA PRO A 450 14.72 -10.22 -1.52
C PRO A 450 13.78 -9.65 -2.61
N PHE A 451 13.64 -8.33 -2.65
CA PHE A 451 12.97 -7.61 -3.74
C PHE A 451 13.87 -7.36 -4.96
N SER A 452 15.17 -7.60 -4.82
CA SER A 452 16.13 -7.49 -5.91
C SER A 452 17.16 -8.62 -5.82
N LEU A 453 17.47 -9.24 -6.96
CA LEU A 453 18.57 -10.20 -7.11
C LEU A 453 19.53 -9.68 -8.19
N ASP A 454 20.76 -9.44 -7.80
CA ASP A 454 21.81 -8.84 -8.65
C ASP A 454 21.29 -7.63 -9.47
N GLY A 455 20.52 -6.75 -8.83
CA GLY A 455 19.97 -5.54 -9.44
C GLY A 455 18.72 -5.76 -10.31
N THR A 456 18.29 -7.00 -10.55
CA THR A 456 17.01 -7.28 -11.20
C THR A 456 15.86 -7.12 -10.21
N THR A 457 14.80 -6.43 -10.61
CA THR A 457 13.57 -6.19 -9.84
C THR A 457 12.33 -6.52 -10.67
N VAL A 458 11.25 -6.94 -10.03
CA VAL A 458 9.95 -7.21 -10.67
C VAL A 458 8.87 -6.41 -9.98
N TYR A 459 8.00 -5.80 -10.77
CA TYR A 459 6.82 -5.08 -10.29
C TYR A 459 5.56 -5.67 -10.91
N VAL A 460 4.55 -5.89 -10.10
CA VAL A 460 3.21 -6.34 -10.50
C VAL A 460 2.23 -5.24 -10.15
N ASN A 461 1.62 -4.60 -11.13
CA ASN A 461 0.79 -3.40 -10.92
C ASN A 461 1.49 -2.36 -10.03
N GLY A 462 2.80 -2.15 -10.24
CA GLY A 462 3.62 -1.23 -9.46
C GLY A 462 3.91 -1.66 -8.02
N ILE A 463 3.54 -2.87 -7.63
CA ILE A 463 3.90 -3.48 -6.34
C ILE A 463 5.15 -4.32 -6.53
N PRO A 464 6.22 -4.09 -5.77
CA PRO A 464 7.45 -4.89 -5.91
C PRO A 464 7.21 -6.33 -5.47
N ALA A 465 7.71 -7.27 -6.28
CA ALA A 465 7.66 -8.70 -6.03
C ALA A 465 8.97 -9.21 -5.40
N ARG A 466 8.88 -10.20 -4.52
CA ARG A 466 10.04 -10.87 -3.93
C ARG A 466 10.55 -11.97 -4.87
N LEU A 467 11.86 -12.10 -5.01
CA LEU A 467 12.49 -12.92 -6.04
C LEU A 467 13.06 -14.22 -5.47
N PHE A 468 12.81 -15.33 -6.16
CA PHE A 468 13.45 -16.63 -5.91
C PHE A 468 14.70 -16.82 -6.76
N PHE A 469 14.59 -16.42 -8.06
CA PHE A 469 15.58 -16.71 -9.06
C PHE A 469 15.53 -15.70 -10.19
N VAL A 470 16.68 -15.34 -10.73
CA VAL A 470 16.81 -14.52 -11.93
C VAL A 470 17.83 -15.13 -12.88
N ALA A 471 17.56 -15.08 -14.18
CA ALA A 471 18.43 -15.44 -15.27
C ALA A 471 18.04 -14.65 -16.52
N GLU A 472 18.85 -14.68 -17.56
CA GLU A 472 18.61 -13.96 -18.82
C GLU A 472 17.23 -14.27 -19.44
N SER A 473 16.78 -15.53 -19.33
CA SER A 473 15.55 -16.02 -19.97
C SER A 473 14.41 -16.30 -18.98
N GLN A 474 14.65 -16.24 -17.67
CA GLN A 474 13.67 -16.63 -16.66
C GLN A 474 13.84 -15.84 -15.36
N VAL A 475 12.72 -15.41 -14.77
CA VAL A 475 12.67 -14.84 -13.42
C VAL A 475 11.55 -15.52 -12.65
N ASN A 476 11.86 -16.09 -11.47
CA ASN A 476 10.87 -16.67 -10.58
C ASN A 476 10.65 -15.73 -9.39
N TYR A 477 9.40 -15.44 -9.10
CA TYR A 477 9.05 -14.48 -8.06
C TYR A 477 7.76 -14.84 -7.34
N LEU A 478 7.64 -14.35 -6.12
CA LEU A 478 6.42 -14.43 -5.33
C LEU A 478 5.46 -13.36 -5.85
N PHE A 479 4.31 -13.77 -6.36
CA PHE A 479 3.30 -12.85 -6.85
C PHE A 479 2.73 -12.04 -5.67
N PRO A 480 2.71 -10.70 -5.73
CA PRO A 480 2.39 -9.88 -4.57
C PRO A 480 1.00 -10.15 -4.00
N GLU A 481 0.93 -10.21 -2.68
CA GLU A 481 -0.34 -10.28 -1.93
C GLU A 481 -1.17 -9.02 -2.20
N GLY A 482 -2.49 -9.18 -2.23
CA GLY A 482 -3.41 -8.06 -2.45
C GLY A 482 -3.50 -7.57 -3.90
N THR A 483 -2.83 -8.24 -4.86
CA THR A 483 -3.03 -7.92 -6.29
C THR A 483 -4.48 -8.23 -6.68
N PRO A 484 -5.24 -7.24 -7.19
CA PRO A 484 -6.65 -7.44 -7.57
C PRO A 484 -6.81 -8.47 -8.68
N ALA A 485 -7.95 -9.17 -8.69
CA ALA A 485 -8.33 -10.03 -9.82
C ALA A 485 -8.52 -9.20 -11.10
N GLY A 486 -8.22 -9.81 -12.24
CA GLY A 486 -8.24 -9.16 -13.56
C GLY A 486 -6.86 -9.14 -14.21
N THR A 487 -6.62 -8.19 -15.09
CA THR A 487 -5.33 -8.06 -15.78
C THR A 487 -4.32 -7.32 -14.91
N ALA A 488 -3.16 -7.94 -14.66
CA ALA A 488 -2.02 -7.29 -14.03
C ALA A 488 -0.91 -7.03 -15.04
N GLN A 489 -0.28 -5.87 -14.93
CA GLN A 489 0.91 -5.51 -15.70
C GLN A 489 2.17 -5.92 -14.95
N ILE A 490 3.10 -6.52 -15.66
CA ILE A 490 4.41 -6.94 -15.15
C ILE A 490 5.48 -6.03 -15.75
N VAL A 491 6.35 -5.51 -14.90
CA VAL A 491 7.54 -4.76 -15.32
C VAL A 491 8.76 -5.40 -14.66
N ILE A 492 9.71 -5.84 -15.44
CA ILE A 492 10.99 -6.41 -14.99
C ILE A 492 12.07 -5.42 -15.38
N ALA A 493 12.80 -4.90 -14.42
CA ALA A 493 13.94 -4.02 -14.65
C ALA A 493 15.24 -4.78 -14.33
N ALA A 494 16.06 -5.01 -15.34
CA ALA A 494 17.34 -5.67 -15.22
C ALA A 494 18.44 -4.69 -14.78
N LYS A 495 19.54 -5.22 -14.27
CA LYS A 495 20.72 -4.48 -13.79
C LYS A 495 21.32 -3.53 -14.85
N ASP A 496 21.30 -3.93 -16.11
CA ASP A 496 21.84 -3.14 -17.22
C ASP A 496 20.92 -2.02 -17.71
N GLY A 497 19.76 -1.84 -17.02
CA GLY A 497 18.74 -0.86 -17.36
C GLY A 497 17.72 -1.36 -18.40
N THR A 498 17.84 -2.59 -18.90
CA THR A 498 16.83 -3.19 -19.79
C THR A 498 15.52 -3.37 -19.02
N VAL A 499 14.41 -2.99 -19.66
CA VAL A 499 13.06 -3.13 -19.09
C VAL A 499 12.23 -4.07 -19.96
N SER A 500 11.74 -5.16 -19.38
CA SER A 500 10.81 -6.08 -20.01
C SER A 500 9.43 -5.91 -19.42
N ARG A 501 8.40 -5.97 -20.26
CA ARG A 501 7.01 -5.77 -19.85
C ARG A 501 6.15 -6.95 -20.29
N GLY A 502 5.11 -7.24 -19.50
CA GLY A 502 4.14 -8.27 -19.80
C GLY A 502 2.81 -8.02 -19.13
N VAL A 503 1.86 -8.88 -19.41
CA VAL A 503 0.56 -8.90 -18.74
C VAL A 503 0.22 -10.33 -18.35
N VAL A 504 -0.57 -10.47 -17.26
CA VAL A 504 -1.05 -11.78 -16.80
C VAL A 504 -2.46 -11.62 -16.22
N THR A 505 -3.24 -12.69 -16.27
CA THR A 505 -4.57 -12.73 -15.64
C THR A 505 -4.46 -13.20 -14.20
N VAL A 506 -5.00 -12.41 -13.29
CA VAL A 506 -5.04 -12.69 -11.85
C VAL A 506 -6.41 -13.20 -11.44
N SER A 507 -6.42 -14.22 -10.61
CA SER A 507 -7.63 -14.77 -9.98
C SER A 507 -7.38 -15.01 -8.50
N ALA A 508 -8.43 -15.03 -7.68
CA ALA A 508 -8.32 -15.34 -6.25
C ALA A 508 -7.67 -16.72 -6.01
N SER A 509 -7.94 -17.68 -6.89
CA SER A 509 -7.29 -19.00 -6.89
C SER A 509 -6.83 -19.37 -8.31
N ALA A 510 -5.71 -20.07 -8.41
CA ALA A 510 -5.12 -20.60 -9.65
C ALA A 510 -4.30 -21.86 -9.31
N PRO A 511 -4.96 -22.97 -8.95
CA PRO A 511 -4.28 -24.12 -8.37
C PRO A 511 -3.32 -24.78 -9.37
N GLY A 512 -2.10 -25.02 -8.95
CA GLY A 512 -1.11 -25.79 -9.65
C GLY A 512 -0.35 -26.70 -8.68
N ILE A 513 -0.18 -27.97 -9.01
CA ILE A 513 0.64 -28.91 -8.25
C ILE A 513 2.02 -28.97 -8.90
N PHE A 514 3.07 -28.82 -8.11
CA PHE A 514 4.43 -29.04 -8.59
C PHE A 514 4.64 -30.50 -8.94
N THR A 515 5.40 -30.76 -9.99
CA THR A 515 5.72 -32.11 -10.45
C THR A 515 7.22 -32.31 -10.56
N ARG A 516 7.66 -33.56 -10.54
CA ARG A 516 9.07 -33.92 -10.70
C ARG A 516 9.68 -33.40 -12.00
N THR A 517 8.90 -33.40 -13.06
CA THR A 517 9.33 -32.94 -14.38
C THR A 517 9.30 -31.41 -14.53
N ALA A 518 8.80 -30.71 -13.50
CA ALA A 518 8.65 -29.26 -13.48
C ALA A 518 7.88 -28.69 -14.71
N ASN A 519 6.92 -29.45 -15.23
CA ASN A 519 6.09 -29.04 -16.37
C ASN A 519 4.57 -29.26 -16.12
N GLY A 520 4.20 -29.52 -14.86
CA GLY A 520 2.81 -29.78 -14.48
C GLY A 520 2.30 -31.19 -14.79
N LEU A 521 3.15 -32.08 -15.31
CA LEU A 521 2.82 -33.45 -15.66
C LEU A 521 3.71 -34.47 -14.89
N GLY A 522 3.24 -35.70 -14.75
CA GLY A 522 3.95 -36.79 -14.08
C GLY A 522 3.79 -36.78 -12.57
N ALA A 523 4.73 -37.40 -11.84
CA ALA A 523 4.64 -37.57 -10.40
C ALA A 523 4.58 -36.23 -9.66
N PRO A 524 3.59 -36.01 -8.76
CA PRO A 524 3.47 -34.78 -8.00
C PRO A 524 4.63 -34.61 -7.02
N ALA A 525 5.01 -33.36 -6.72
CA ALA A 525 5.85 -33.06 -5.58
C ALA A 525 5.03 -33.31 -4.30
N ALA A 526 5.35 -34.37 -3.61
CA ALA A 526 4.58 -34.79 -2.46
C ALA A 526 5.42 -35.60 -1.48
N VAL A 527 4.96 -35.69 -0.24
CA VAL A 527 5.49 -36.60 0.77
C VAL A 527 4.37 -37.48 1.28
N ALA A 528 4.69 -38.71 1.57
CA ALA A 528 3.77 -39.67 2.19
C ALA A 528 4.26 -40.06 3.57
N SER A 529 3.33 -40.33 4.50
CA SER A 529 3.63 -40.92 5.79
C SER A 529 3.20 -42.37 5.76
N VAL A 530 4.18 -43.29 5.89
CA VAL A 530 4.00 -44.72 5.97
C VAL A 530 4.67 -45.23 7.26
N ASP A 531 3.92 -45.86 8.15
CA ASP A 531 4.42 -46.39 9.44
C ASP A 531 5.24 -45.37 10.25
N GLY A 532 4.87 -44.10 10.18
CA GLY A 532 5.55 -43.00 10.87
C GLY A 532 6.84 -42.52 10.20
N GLN A 533 7.22 -43.09 9.05
CA GLN A 533 8.31 -42.59 8.20
C GLN A 533 7.75 -41.67 7.11
N VAL A 534 8.53 -40.66 6.73
CA VAL A 534 8.17 -39.70 5.68
C VAL A 534 8.98 -40.01 4.42
N PHE A 535 8.30 -40.25 3.33
CA PHE A 535 8.89 -40.54 2.02
C PHE A 535 8.56 -39.43 1.01
N ASN A 536 9.57 -39.00 0.27
CA ASN A 536 9.38 -38.10 -0.86
C ASN A 536 8.98 -38.91 -2.11
N ILE A 537 7.71 -38.86 -2.50
CA ILE A 537 7.15 -39.67 -3.61
C ILE A 537 7.48 -39.11 -5.00
N ALA A 538 8.03 -37.91 -5.10
CA ALA A 538 8.56 -37.39 -6.36
C ALA A 538 9.93 -37.99 -6.73
N MET A 539 10.57 -38.69 -5.81
CA MET A 539 11.85 -39.39 -6.03
C MET A 539 11.62 -40.79 -6.60
N SER A 540 12.61 -41.29 -7.31
CA SER A 540 12.68 -42.70 -7.72
C SER A 540 13.41 -43.51 -6.68
N ASN A 541 13.07 -44.79 -6.57
CA ASN A 541 13.86 -45.78 -5.87
C ASN A 541 15.28 -45.88 -6.47
N ALA A 542 16.19 -46.59 -5.80
CA ALA A 542 17.57 -46.74 -6.26
C ALA A 542 17.69 -47.42 -7.64
N ASP A 543 16.69 -48.22 -8.02
CA ASP A 543 16.59 -48.88 -9.33
C ASP A 543 15.92 -48.01 -10.42
N GLY A 544 15.56 -46.75 -10.11
CA GLY A 544 14.90 -45.84 -11.03
C GLY A 544 13.38 -45.96 -11.09
N THR A 545 12.77 -46.90 -10.37
CA THR A 545 11.31 -47.04 -10.31
C THR A 545 10.68 -45.92 -9.49
N PRO A 546 9.43 -45.45 -9.80
CA PRO A 546 8.71 -44.50 -8.97
C PRO A 546 8.47 -45.04 -7.55
N VAL A 547 8.48 -44.16 -6.55
CA VAL A 547 8.08 -44.57 -5.18
C VAL A 547 6.57 -44.79 -5.19
N ALA A 548 6.16 -46.03 -4.90
CA ALA A 548 4.76 -46.40 -4.76
C ALA A 548 4.25 -46.09 -3.34
N ILE A 549 2.97 -45.73 -3.22
CA ILE A 549 2.29 -45.49 -1.95
C ILE A 549 1.14 -46.45 -1.82
N ASP A 550 1.07 -47.15 -0.70
CA ASP A 550 -0.05 -48.02 -0.41
C ASP A 550 -1.34 -47.23 -0.14
N ALA A 551 -2.46 -47.81 -0.58
CA ALA A 551 -3.77 -47.30 -0.26
C ALA A 551 -4.00 -47.22 1.25
N GLY A 552 -4.65 -46.20 1.72
CA GLY A 552 -4.85 -45.90 3.15
C GLY A 552 -3.83 -44.96 3.76
N ASN A 553 -2.67 -44.73 3.12
CA ASN A 553 -1.67 -43.79 3.60
C ASN A 553 -2.03 -42.34 3.34
N PHE A 554 -1.43 -41.44 4.12
CA PHE A 554 -1.62 -40.00 4.00
C PHE A 554 -0.54 -39.41 3.11
N VAL A 555 -0.97 -38.47 2.25
CA VAL A 555 -0.10 -37.75 1.32
C VAL A 555 -0.29 -36.26 1.49
N ALA A 556 0.82 -35.53 1.58
CA ALA A 556 0.84 -34.07 1.46
C ALA A 556 1.35 -33.70 0.06
N LEU A 557 0.49 -33.09 -0.72
CA LEU A 557 0.77 -32.58 -2.06
C LEU A 557 1.23 -31.12 -1.97
N PHE A 558 2.28 -30.78 -2.69
CA PHE A 558 2.81 -29.41 -2.74
C PHE A 558 2.49 -28.74 -4.06
N GLY A 559 2.07 -27.49 -3.97
CA GLY A 559 1.67 -26.69 -5.13
C GLY A 559 1.71 -25.21 -4.83
N THR A 560 1.01 -24.45 -5.64
CA THR A 560 0.87 -23.01 -5.48
C THR A 560 -0.49 -22.52 -5.98
N GLY A 561 -0.96 -21.38 -5.49
CA GLY A 561 -2.14 -20.68 -6.01
C GLY A 561 -3.49 -21.20 -5.52
N PHE A 562 -3.56 -22.01 -4.46
CA PHE A 562 -4.83 -22.53 -3.94
C PHE A 562 -5.15 -22.16 -2.48
N ARG A 563 -4.23 -21.50 -1.75
CA ARG A 563 -4.45 -21.10 -0.34
C ARG A 563 -5.65 -20.18 -0.09
N TYR A 564 -6.06 -19.39 -1.08
CA TYR A 564 -7.17 -18.45 -1.00
C TYR A 564 -8.44 -18.93 -1.70
N GLY A 565 -8.52 -20.22 -2.03
CA GLY A 565 -9.74 -20.78 -2.59
C GLY A 565 -10.95 -20.54 -1.69
N SER A 566 -12.06 -20.08 -2.27
CA SER A 566 -13.28 -19.72 -1.56
C SER A 566 -14.27 -20.88 -1.44
N THR A 567 -14.11 -21.91 -2.28
CA THR A 567 -14.93 -23.12 -2.29
C THR A 567 -14.16 -24.30 -1.70
N ALA A 568 -14.89 -25.35 -1.32
CA ALA A 568 -14.25 -26.60 -0.92
C ALA A 568 -13.41 -27.14 -2.10
N MET A 569 -12.17 -27.53 -1.80
CA MET A 569 -11.33 -28.23 -2.75
C MET A 569 -11.93 -29.60 -3.06
N THR A 570 -12.03 -29.95 -4.32
CA THR A 570 -12.38 -31.29 -4.78
C THR A 570 -11.15 -31.94 -5.39
N MET A 571 -11.01 -33.23 -5.17
CA MET A 571 -9.88 -34.02 -5.68
C MET A 571 -10.40 -35.35 -6.27
N SER A 572 -9.77 -35.80 -7.32
CA SER A 572 -10.00 -37.13 -7.88
C SER A 572 -8.66 -37.85 -8.03
N ILE A 573 -8.61 -39.08 -7.55
CA ILE A 573 -7.44 -39.95 -7.68
C ILE A 573 -7.91 -41.25 -8.37
N GLY A 574 -7.36 -41.55 -9.55
CA GLY A 574 -7.78 -42.72 -10.33
C GLY A 574 -9.26 -42.72 -10.70
N GLY A 575 -9.88 -41.57 -10.91
CA GLY A 575 -11.30 -41.41 -11.14
C GLY A 575 -12.18 -41.52 -9.87
N THR A 576 -11.58 -41.80 -8.71
CA THR A 576 -12.29 -41.84 -7.42
C THR A 576 -12.29 -40.45 -6.79
N ALA A 577 -13.47 -39.91 -6.48
CA ALA A 577 -13.58 -38.64 -5.76
C ALA A 577 -13.06 -38.80 -4.34
N VAL A 578 -12.20 -37.87 -3.92
CA VAL A 578 -11.56 -37.85 -2.60
C VAL A 578 -11.77 -36.49 -1.96
N THR A 579 -12.12 -36.48 -0.70
CA THR A 579 -12.21 -35.24 0.07
C THR A 579 -10.83 -34.94 0.68
N PRO A 580 -10.18 -33.82 0.36
CA PRO A 580 -8.97 -33.39 1.03
C PRO A 580 -9.19 -33.21 2.54
N LEU A 581 -8.22 -33.58 3.35
CA LEU A 581 -8.25 -33.37 4.80
C LEU A 581 -8.06 -31.90 5.18
N GLY A 582 -7.51 -31.11 4.26
CA GLY A 582 -7.30 -29.66 4.37
C GLY A 582 -6.29 -29.18 3.35
N PHE A 583 -6.33 -27.87 3.11
CA PHE A 583 -5.36 -27.16 2.29
C PHE A 583 -5.06 -25.79 2.88
N ALA A 584 -3.82 -25.35 2.78
CA ALA A 584 -3.36 -24.06 3.30
C ALA A 584 -1.99 -23.68 2.70
N ALA A 585 -1.51 -22.49 3.06
CA ALA A 585 -0.12 -22.14 2.87
C ALA A 585 0.79 -23.12 3.63
N GLN A 586 1.86 -23.58 2.99
CA GLN A 586 2.92 -24.30 3.66
C GLN A 586 3.80 -23.27 4.40
N SER A 587 3.95 -23.41 5.72
CA SER A 587 4.45 -22.34 6.59
C SER A 587 5.95 -22.03 6.45
N GLU A 588 6.75 -22.92 5.86
CA GLU A 588 8.20 -22.76 5.78
C GLU A 588 8.68 -22.10 4.50
N PHE A 589 7.94 -22.25 3.40
CA PHE A 589 8.33 -21.73 2.09
C PHE A 589 7.31 -20.72 1.54
N ALA A 590 7.79 -19.54 1.19
CA ALA A 590 6.97 -18.50 0.60
C ALA A 590 6.32 -18.99 -0.71
N GLY A 591 5.03 -18.71 -0.90
CA GLY A 591 4.30 -19.07 -2.12
C GLY A 591 3.94 -20.55 -2.27
N LEU A 592 4.48 -21.42 -1.43
CA LEU A 592 4.16 -22.86 -1.44
C LEU A 592 2.85 -23.12 -0.70
N ASP A 593 1.97 -23.90 -1.33
CA ASP A 593 0.73 -24.39 -0.77
C ASP A 593 0.79 -25.89 -0.56
N GLN A 594 0.05 -26.39 0.42
CA GLN A 594 -0.02 -27.80 0.75
C GLN A 594 -1.48 -28.26 0.84
N ALA A 595 -1.78 -29.40 0.22
CA ALA A 595 -3.04 -30.10 0.37
C ALA A 595 -2.80 -31.52 0.90
N ASN A 596 -3.53 -31.91 1.94
CA ASN A 596 -3.40 -33.21 2.57
C ASN A 596 -4.55 -34.12 2.15
N VAL A 597 -4.25 -35.36 1.79
CA VAL A 597 -5.22 -36.34 1.35
C VAL A 597 -4.87 -37.74 1.87
N GLN A 598 -5.89 -38.56 2.09
CA GLN A 598 -5.69 -39.99 2.33
C GLN A 598 -6.01 -40.75 1.04
N ILE A 599 -5.12 -41.64 0.61
CA ILE A 599 -5.32 -42.46 -0.58
C ILE A 599 -6.44 -43.48 -0.31
N PRO A 600 -7.52 -43.51 -1.12
CA PRO A 600 -8.62 -44.45 -0.92
C PRO A 600 -8.17 -45.92 -0.98
N GLN A 601 -8.70 -46.75 -0.11
CA GLN A 601 -8.45 -48.21 -0.12
C GLN A 601 -8.88 -48.87 -1.44
N SER A 602 -9.86 -48.31 -2.13
CA SER A 602 -10.34 -48.80 -3.44
C SER A 602 -9.30 -48.66 -4.57
N LEU A 603 -8.20 -47.95 -4.34
CA LEU A 603 -7.11 -47.77 -5.29
C LEU A 603 -5.97 -48.78 -5.08
N ALA A 604 -6.08 -49.69 -4.12
CA ALA A 604 -5.06 -50.71 -3.87
C ALA A 604 -4.80 -51.53 -5.15
N GLY A 605 -3.53 -51.67 -5.53
CA GLY A 605 -3.07 -52.47 -6.66
C GLY A 605 -3.38 -51.87 -8.05
N ARG A 606 -3.85 -50.63 -8.17
CA ARG A 606 -4.17 -50.01 -9.44
C ARG A 606 -2.97 -49.46 -10.21
N GLY A 607 -1.79 -49.48 -9.60
CA GLY A 607 -0.59 -48.87 -10.20
C GLY A 607 -0.67 -47.36 -10.32
N ASP A 608 -0.06 -46.79 -11.36
CA ASP A 608 -0.11 -45.36 -11.62
C ASP A 608 -1.51 -44.90 -11.98
N VAL A 609 -1.97 -43.84 -11.32
CA VAL A 609 -3.30 -43.27 -11.51
C VAL A 609 -3.23 -41.75 -11.58
N ASP A 610 -4.11 -41.14 -12.36
CA ASP A 610 -4.22 -39.69 -12.49
C ASP A 610 -4.75 -39.07 -11.18
N LEU A 611 -4.17 -37.91 -10.84
CA LEU A 611 -4.62 -37.03 -9.76
C LEU A 611 -5.05 -35.70 -10.34
N THR A 612 -6.25 -35.27 -10.00
CA THR A 612 -6.75 -33.94 -10.33
C THR A 612 -7.18 -33.21 -9.07
N LEU A 613 -6.90 -31.92 -9.02
CA LEU A 613 -7.30 -31.02 -7.94
C LEU A 613 -8.04 -29.85 -8.55
N THR A 614 -9.21 -29.54 -7.99
CA THR A 614 -10.06 -28.42 -8.45
C THR A 614 -10.49 -27.59 -7.26
N ILE A 615 -10.36 -26.27 -7.40
CA ILE A 615 -10.89 -25.29 -6.45
C ILE A 615 -11.43 -24.09 -7.23
N ASP A 616 -12.57 -23.56 -6.80
CA ASP A 616 -13.26 -22.46 -7.49
C ASP A 616 -13.50 -22.76 -9.00
N GLY A 617 -13.71 -24.01 -9.35
CA GLY A 617 -13.94 -24.45 -10.73
C GLY A 617 -12.70 -24.42 -11.63
N LYS A 618 -11.50 -24.40 -11.06
CA LYS A 618 -10.21 -24.31 -11.78
C LYS A 618 -9.30 -25.45 -11.43
#